data_9f9979f06f627402f15513e2892e883c
#
_entry.id   9f9979f06f627402f15513e2892e883c
#
_cell.length_a   1.000
_cell.length_b   1.000
_cell.length_c   1.000
_cell.angle_alpha   90.00
_cell.angle_beta   90.00
_cell.angle_gamma   90.00
#
_symmetry.space_group_name_H-M   'P 1'
#
loop_
_entity.id
_entity.type
_entity.pdbx_description
1 polymer ?
#
loop_
_entity_poly.entity_id
_entity_poly.type
_entity_poly.pdbx_seq_one_letter_code
_entity_poly.pdbx_strand_id
1 'polypeptide(L)'
;MRNRVSIRQRIGAVLNRVPAPFLVFLGGGLGALCRVHTPGGVLVANLLGSFTMGLLTVLWNAYAARDGENRIHSFRLLFGAGMMGGYTTYSSIAAVMAQTIFLPYTVHGGYMVLAILVLLVGGLAAAASGMLVGRMLATRLVHVSPSEEPGTEHEEGR
;
A
#
# COMPACT_ATOMS: atom_id res chain seq x y z
N MET A 1 -34.38 -7.84 15.76
CA MET A 1 -33.49 -7.65 14.59
C MET A 1 -32.05 -7.81 15.05
N ARG A 2 -31.41 -8.93 14.71
CA ARG A 2 -30.00 -9.19 15.09
C ARG A 2 -29.10 -8.40 14.14
N ASN A 3 -28.49 -7.34 14.65
CA ASN A 3 -27.45 -6.56 13.93
C ASN A 3 -26.30 -7.50 13.54
N ARG A 4 -26.25 -7.92 12.29
CA ARG A 4 -25.09 -8.65 11.75
C ARG A 4 -23.93 -7.65 11.63
N VAL A 5 -23.19 -7.44 12.70
CA VAL A 5 -21.92 -6.70 12.65
C VAL A 5 -21.04 -7.42 11.63
N SER A 6 -20.78 -6.75 10.51
CA SER A 6 -19.94 -7.29 9.44
C SER A 6 -18.60 -7.74 10.01
N ILE A 7 -18.06 -8.86 9.54
CA ILE A 7 -16.75 -9.39 9.94
C ILE A 7 -15.68 -8.27 9.81
N ARG A 8 -15.78 -7.43 8.78
CA ARG A 8 -14.92 -6.25 8.59
C ARG A 8 -14.96 -5.26 9.76
N GLN A 9 -16.14 -5.03 10.36
CA GLN A 9 -16.29 -4.14 11.51
C GLN A 9 -15.65 -4.73 12.77
N ARG A 10 -15.72 -6.04 12.95
CA ARG A 10 -15.08 -6.73 14.08
C ARG A 10 -13.55 -6.70 13.97
N ILE A 11 -13.01 -6.97 12.78
CA ILE A 11 -11.56 -6.94 12.54
C ILE A 11 -11.02 -5.51 12.74
N GLY A 12 -11.68 -4.49 12.20
CA GLY A 12 -11.30 -3.09 12.39
C GLY A 12 -11.32 -2.66 13.87
N ALA A 13 -12.34 -3.09 14.63
CA ALA A 13 -12.44 -2.77 16.05
C ALA A 13 -11.34 -3.46 16.90
N VAL A 14 -10.92 -4.67 16.52
CA VAL A 14 -9.80 -5.37 17.17
C VAL A 14 -8.47 -4.69 16.83
N LEU A 15 -8.23 -4.40 15.56
CA LEU A 15 -7.00 -3.74 15.10
C LEU A 15 -6.83 -2.34 15.71
N ASN A 16 -7.90 -1.58 15.89
CA ASN A 16 -7.83 -0.25 16.52
C ASN A 16 -7.47 -0.27 18.03
N ARG A 17 -7.53 -1.44 18.67
CA ARG A 17 -7.08 -1.62 20.06
C ARG A 17 -5.60 -1.97 20.16
N VAL A 18 -4.99 -2.39 19.04
CA VAL A 18 -3.57 -2.76 19.00
C VAL A 18 -2.73 -1.50 18.87
N PRO A 19 -1.67 -1.32 19.68
CA PRO A 19 -0.78 -0.17 19.56
C PRO A 19 -0.15 -0.08 18.16
N ALA A 20 -0.09 1.14 17.62
CA ALA A 20 0.43 1.41 16.28
C ALA A 20 1.83 0.79 16.02
N PRO A 21 2.82 0.87 16.92
CA PRO A 21 4.12 0.25 16.71
C PRO A 21 4.05 -1.27 16.53
N PHE A 22 3.12 -1.92 17.24
CA PHE A 22 2.95 -3.38 17.13
C PHE A 22 2.36 -3.80 15.78
N LEU A 23 1.41 -3.02 15.25
CA LEU A 23 0.87 -3.24 13.91
C LEU A 23 1.95 -3.10 12.82
N VAL A 24 2.79 -2.07 12.95
CA VAL A 24 3.91 -1.84 12.02
C VAL A 24 4.94 -2.97 12.12
N PHE A 25 5.26 -3.42 13.34
CA PHE A 25 6.18 -4.52 13.58
C PHE A 25 5.68 -5.83 12.95
N LEU A 26 4.42 -6.20 13.21
CA LEU A 26 3.82 -7.40 12.61
C LEU A 26 3.76 -7.33 11.08
N GLY A 27 3.31 -6.19 10.56
CA GLY A 27 3.29 -5.95 9.12
C GLY A 27 4.68 -6.05 8.51
N GLY A 28 5.68 -5.42 9.15
CA GLY A 28 7.07 -5.44 8.70
C GLY A 28 7.67 -6.85 8.66
N GLY A 29 7.41 -7.66 9.68
CA GLY A 29 7.81 -9.07 9.72
C GLY A 29 7.20 -9.88 8.58
N LEU A 30 5.89 -9.75 8.37
CA LEU A 30 5.19 -10.40 7.25
C LEU A 30 5.72 -9.94 5.89
N GLY A 31 5.93 -8.64 5.71
CA GLY A 31 6.50 -8.08 4.49
C GLY A 31 7.91 -8.61 4.19
N ALA A 32 8.76 -8.68 5.20
CA ALA A 32 10.11 -9.24 5.08
C ALA A 32 10.08 -10.73 4.69
N LEU A 33 9.18 -11.52 5.28
CA LEU A 33 8.98 -12.92 4.90
C LEU A 33 8.51 -13.07 3.45
N CYS A 34 7.53 -12.27 3.03
CA CYS A 34 7.07 -12.27 1.64
C CYS A 34 8.21 -11.92 0.67
N ARG A 35 9.06 -10.96 1.02
CA ARG A 35 10.21 -10.57 0.19
C ARG A 35 11.19 -11.71 -0.04
N VAL A 36 11.52 -12.48 1.00
CA VAL A 36 12.46 -13.62 0.90
C VAL A 36 11.95 -14.67 -0.09
N HIS A 37 10.63 -14.84 -0.20
CA HIS A 37 10.01 -15.81 -1.10
C HIS A 37 9.66 -15.22 -2.48
N THR A 38 9.96 -13.95 -2.73
CA THR A 38 9.65 -13.32 -4.02
C THR A 38 10.65 -13.73 -5.09
N PRO A 39 10.22 -14.42 -6.16
CA PRO A 39 11.12 -14.73 -7.28
C PRO A 39 11.56 -13.44 -7.98
N GLY A 40 12.82 -13.36 -8.39
CA GLY A 40 13.40 -12.15 -8.98
C GLY A 40 14.02 -11.18 -7.96
N GLY A 41 14.03 -11.55 -6.66
CA GLY A 41 14.78 -10.88 -5.63
C GLY A 41 14.34 -9.45 -5.32
N VAL A 42 15.29 -8.64 -4.87
CA VAL A 42 15.05 -7.27 -4.36
C VAL A 42 14.45 -6.33 -5.40
N LEU A 43 14.83 -6.45 -6.66
CA LEU A 43 14.32 -5.61 -7.75
C LEU A 43 12.82 -5.81 -7.93
N VAL A 44 12.40 -7.05 -8.07
CA VAL A 44 10.98 -7.40 -8.26
C VAL A 44 10.17 -7.03 -7.02
N ALA A 45 10.69 -7.31 -5.82
CA ALA A 45 10.03 -6.93 -4.58
C ALA A 45 9.82 -5.41 -4.47
N ASN A 46 10.81 -4.61 -4.82
CA ASN A 46 10.69 -3.14 -4.79
C ASN A 46 9.69 -2.61 -5.84
N LEU A 47 9.69 -3.14 -7.06
CA LEU A 47 8.73 -2.74 -8.10
C LEU A 47 7.29 -3.14 -7.73
N LEU A 48 7.08 -4.38 -7.29
CA LEU A 48 5.76 -4.86 -6.84
C LEU A 48 5.27 -4.10 -5.61
N GLY A 49 6.17 -3.84 -4.65
CA GLY A 49 5.84 -3.07 -3.46
C GLY A 49 5.46 -1.63 -3.79
N SER A 50 6.20 -0.97 -4.69
CA SER A 50 5.89 0.39 -5.16
C SER A 50 4.53 0.45 -5.89
N PHE A 51 4.27 -0.49 -6.79
CA PHE A 51 2.97 -0.62 -7.46
C PHE A 51 1.84 -0.82 -6.46
N THR A 52 1.98 -1.79 -5.56
CA THR A 52 0.98 -2.11 -4.54
C THR A 52 0.72 -0.93 -3.62
N MET A 53 1.77 -0.20 -3.22
CA MET A 53 1.62 0.98 -2.38
C MET A 53 0.87 2.10 -3.09
N GLY A 54 1.16 2.34 -4.37
CA GLY A 54 0.41 3.29 -5.20
C GLY A 54 -1.08 2.93 -5.31
N LEU A 55 -1.37 1.67 -5.58
CA LEU A 55 -2.73 1.13 -5.65
C LEU A 55 -3.47 1.30 -4.32
N LEU A 56 -2.89 0.83 -3.22
CA LEU A 56 -3.49 0.87 -1.90
C LEU A 56 -3.74 2.29 -1.42
N THR A 57 -2.84 3.24 -1.71
CA THR A 57 -2.99 4.64 -1.33
C THR A 57 -4.28 5.24 -1.90
N VAL A 58 -4.56 4.99 -3.18
CA VAL A 58 -5.80 5.50 -3.81
C VAL A 58 -7.04 4.80 -3.25
N LEU A 59 -7.00 3.49 -3.09
CA LEU A 59 -8.12 2.74 -2.53
C LEU A 59 -8.42 3.17 -1.09
N TRP A 60 -7.40 3.34 -0.25
CA TRP A 60 -7.60 3.81 1.13
C TRP A 60 -8.18 5.23 1.19
N ASN A 61 -7.75 6.13 0.31
CA ASN A 61 -8.32 7.47 0.24
C ASN A 61 -9.79 7.44 -0.19
N ALA A 62 -10.14 6.60 -1.16
CA ALA A 62 -11.53 6.41 -1.58
C ALA A 62 -12.41 5.81 -0.47
N TYR A 63 -11.89 4.82 0.27
CA TYR A 63 -12.61 4.25 1.42
C TYR A 63 -12.68 5.19 2.62
N ALA A 64 -11.61 5.99 2.89
CA ALA A 64 -11.60 6.96 3.97
C ALA A 64 -12.65 8.05 3.78
N ALA A 65 -12.81 8.51 2.54
CA ALA A 65 -13.82 9.49 2.18
C ALA A 65 -15.26 8.97 2.42
N ARG A 66 -15.48 7.64 2.32
CA ARG A 66 -16.78 7.01 2.46
C ARG A 66 -17.09 6.58 3.91
N ASP A 67 -16.16 5.91 4.57
CA ASP A 67 -16.38 5.20 5.84
C ASP A 67 -15.72 5.88 7.04
N GLY A 68 -14.98 6.97 6.83
CA GLY A 68 -14.24 7.72 7.85
C GLY A 68 -12.81 7.18 8.07
N GLU A 69 -11.91 8.11 8.37
CA GLU A 69 -10.46 7.84 8.44
C GLU A 69 -10.05 6.89 9.57
N ASN A 70 -10.76 6.94 10.70
CA ASN A 70 -10.46 6.12 11.88
C ASN A 70 -10.54 4.61 11.62
N ARG A 71 -11.36 4.17 10.64
CA ARG A 71 -11.51 2.75 10.32
C ARG A 71 -10.34 2.20 9.50
N ILE A 72 -9.68 3.08 8.76
CA ILE A 72 -8.64 2.69 7.79
C ILE A 72 -7.24 2.88 8.38
N HIS A 73 -7.13 3.67 9.45
CA HIS A 73 -5.84 4.00 10.06
C HIS A 73 -5.01 2.76 10.42
N SER A 74 -5.59 1.80 11.11
CA SER A 74 -4.88 0.57 11.52
C SER A 74 -4.49 -0.31 10.33
N PHE A 75 -5.33 -0.36 9.27
CA PHE A 75 -4.98 -1.04 8.03
C PHE A 75 -3.83 -0.37 7.29
N ARG A 76 -3.80 0.97 7.26
CA ARG A 76 -2.68 1.74 6.69
C ARG A 76 -1.37 1.46 7.44
N LEU A 77 -1.44 1.35 8.77
CA LEU A 77 -0.26 1.04 9.58
C LEU A 77 0.24 -0.39 9.33
N LEU A 78 -0.67 -1.37 9.32
CA LEU A 78 -0.31 -2.78 9.15
C LEU A 78 0.21 -3.07 7.74
N PHE A 79 -0.57 -2.72 6.72
CA PHE A 79 -0.26 -3.06 5.32
C PHE A 79 0.62 -2.01 4.63
N GLY A 80 0.44 -0.72 4.92
CA GLY A 80 1.24 0.34 4.31
C GLY A 80 2.59 0.48 4.97
N ALA A 81 2.64 1.09 6.14
CA ALA A 81 3.90 1.34 6.84
C ALA A 81 4.61 0.04 7.26
N GLY A 82 3.86 -0.96 7.73
CA GLY A 82 4.41 -2.26 8.13
C GLY A 82 4.76 -3.13 6.93
N MET A 83 3.78 -3.78 6.32
CA MET A 83 3.99 -4.84 5.33
C MET A 83 4.73 -4.34 4.08
N MET A 84 4.33 -3.22 3.50
CA MET A 84 5.04 -2.67 2.33
C MET A 84 6.41 -2.13 2.71
N GLY A 85 6.57 -1.52 3.90
CA GLY A 85 7.87 -1.10 4.42
C GLY A 85 8.84 -2.26 4.65
N GLY A 86 8.35 -3.41 5.13
CA GLY A 86 9.14 -4.64 5.27
C GLY A 86 9.38 -5.38 3.96
N TYR A 87 8.43 -5.30 3.02
CA TYR A 87 8.53 -5.95 1.71
C TYR A 87 9.52 -5.25 0.78
N THR A 88 9.51 -3.91 0.74
CA THR A 88 10.49 -3.11 0.01
C THR A 88 11.76 -2.91 0.85
N THR A 89 12.92 -2.73 0.20
CA THR A 89 14.16 -2.51 0.92
C THR A 89 15.13 -1.63 0.14
N TYR A 90 15.60 -0.59 0.83
CA TYR A 90 16.74 0.21 0.36
C TYR A 90 18.08 -0.38 0.83
N SER A 91 18.10 -0.97 2.02
CA SER A 91 19.33 -1.49 2.62
C SER A 91 20.00 -2.61 1.80
N SER A 92 19.21 -3.47 1.16
CA SER A 92 19.74 -4.51 0.29
C SER A 92 20.39 -3.93 -0.97
N ILE A 93 19.85 -2.85 -1.52
CA ILE A 93 20.43 -2.14 -2.65
C ILE A 93 21.75 -1.49 -2.21
N ALA A 94 21.76 -0.81 -1.06
CA ALA A 94 22.94 -0.20 -0.48
C ALA A 94 24.03 -1.24 -0.17
N ALA A 95 23.67 -2.43 0.33
CA ALA A 95 24.62 -3.51 0.59
C ALA A 95 25.27 -4.04 -0.70
N VAL A 96 24.49 -4.25 -1.75
CA VAL A 96 25.03 -4.66 -3.06
C VAL A 96 25.97 -3.59 -3.61
N MET A 97 25.63 -2.31 -3.48
CA MET A 97 26.49 -1.20 -3.88
C MET A 97 27.80 -1.18 -3.08
N ALA A 98 27.72 -1.31 -1.76
CA ALA A 98 28.90 -1.33 -0.90
C ALA A 98 29.85 -2.48 -1.28
N GLN A 99 29.32 -3.68 -1.56
CA GLN A 99 30.14 -4.83 -1.99
C GLN A 99 30.87 -4.56 -3.30
N THR A 100 30.28 -3.84 -4.23
CA THR A 100 30.91 -3.55 -5.52
C THR A 100 31.95 -2.44 -5.45
N ILE A 101 31.87 -1.53 -4.47
CA ILE A 101 32.92 -0.50 -4.22
C ILE A 101 34.24 -1.16 -3.80
N PHE A 102 34.16 -2.30 -3.09
CA PHE A 102 35.34 -3.04 -2.65
C PHE A 102 35.92 -4.00 -3.69
N LEU A 103 35.24 -4.21 -4.83
CA LEU A 103 35.80 -4.99 -5.93
C LEU A 103 36.76 -4.10 -6.75
N PRO A 104 38.01 -4.52 -7.00
CA PRO A 104 38.93 -3.72 -7.78
C PRO A 104 38.43 -3.73 -9.24
N TYR A 105 37.96 -2.62 -9.72
CA TYR A 105 38.05 -2.08 -11.06
C TYR A 105 36.95 -1.12 -11.47
N THR A 106 37.36 -0.09 -12.08
CA THR A 106 36.89 1.14 -12.68
C THR A 106 35.69 1.08 -13.65
N VAL A 107 35.22 -0.08 -14.05
CA VAL A 107 34.12 -0.22 -15.03
C VAL A 107 32.74 -0.22 -14.35
N HIS A 108 32.67 -0.43 -13.05
CA HIS A 108 31.43 -0.71 -12.33
C HIS A 108 30.70 0.55 -11.83
N GLY A 109 31.36 1.67 -11.66
CA GLY A 109 30.75 2.90 -11.11
C GLY A 109 29.60 3.44 -11.98
N GLY A 110 29.76 3.47 -13.29
CA GLY A 110 28.74 3.92 -14.23
C GLY A 110 27.51 3.04 -14.27
N TYR A 111 27.71 1.71 -14.25
CA TYR A 111 26.60 0.74 -14.22
C TYR A 111 25.81 0.81 -12.92
N MET A 112 26.47 1.16 -11.81
CA MET A 112 25.80 1.33 -10.52
C MET A 112 24.89 2.54 -10.50
N VAL A 113 25.40 3.69 -10.94
CA VAL A 113 24.57 4.89 -11.05
C VAL A 113 23.38 4.63 -11.96
N LEU A 114 23.61 3.94 -13.08
CA LEU A 114 22.51 3.57 -13.99
C LEU A 114 21.52 2.62 -13.31
N ALA A 115 21.98 1.62 -12.56
CA ALA A 115 21.10 0.68 -11.83
C ALA A 115 20.26 1.41 -10.77
N ILE A 116 20.84 2.38 -10.05
CA ILE A 116 20.07 3.21 -9.10
C ILE A 116 19.01 4.02 -9.83
N LEU A 117 19.37 4.66 -10.92
CA LEU A 117 18.44 5.47 -11.70
C LEU A 117 17.30 4.62 -12.27
N VAL A 118 17.61 3.43 -12.79
CA VAL A 118 16.60 2.49 -13.30
C VAL A 118 15.66 2.05 -12.18
N LEU A 119 16.19 1.75 -10.99
CA LEU A 119 15.37 1.39 -9.83
C LEU A 119 14.49 2.55 -9.35
N LEU A 120 15.04 3.76 -9.31
CA LEU A 120 14.29 4.96 -8.89
C LEU A 120 13.17 5.27 -9.88
N VAL A 121 13.49 5.36 -11.16
CA VAL A 121 12.52 5.66 -12.23
C VAL A 121 11.50 4.52 -12.37
N GLY A 122 11.96 3.27 -12.33
CA GLY A 122 11.10 2.09 -12.38
C GLY A 122 10.15 2.01 -11.18
N GLY A 123 10.64 2.28 -9.97
CA GLY A 123 9.82 2.34 -8.76
C GLY A 123 8.76 3.45 -8.82
N LEU A 124 9.13 4.64 -9.31
CA LEU A 124 8.21 5.76 -9.49
C LEU A 124 7.14 5.44 -10.54
N ALA A 125 7.54 4.87 -11.67
CA ALA A 125 6.61 4.42 -12.73
C ALA A 125 5.68 3.32 -12.24
N ALA A 126 6.19 2.36 -11.46
CA ALA A 126 5.39 1.31 -10.84
C ALA A 126 4.36 1.90 -9.85
N ALA A 127 4.75 2.84 -9.00
CA ALA A 127 3.83 3.52 -8.09
C ALA A 127 2.76 4.33 -8.84
N ALA A 128 3.14 5.08 -9.87
CA ALA A 128 2.21 5.83 -10.71
C ALA A 128 1.21 4.92 -11.42
N SER A 129 1.65 3.80 -11.98
CA SER A 129 0.77 2.81 -12.62
C SER A 129 -0.18 2.18 -11.59
N GLY A 130 0.29 1.87 -10.38
CA GLY A 130 -0.54 1.42 -9.27
C GLY A 130 -1.63 2.42 -8.90
N MET A 131 -1.29 3.72 -8.84
CA MET A 131 -2.27 4.78 -8.60
C MET A 131 -3.31 4.89 -9.73
N LEU A 132 -2.89 4.77 -10.99
CA LEU A 132 -3.83 4.80 -12.13
C LEU A 132 -4.82 3.63 -12.07
N VAL A 133 -4.34 2.41 -11.83
CA VAL A 133 -5.20 1.24 -11.62
C VAL A 133 -6.12 1.44 -10.42
N GLY A 134 -5.59 1.98 -9.31
CA GLY A 134 -6.37 2.30 -8.11
C GLY A 134 -7.50 3.28 -8.39
N ARG A 135 -7.27 4.31 -9.19
CA ARG A 135 -8.32 5.27 -9.61
C ARG A 135 -9.41 4.60 -10.45
N MET A 136 -9.02 3.77 -11.41
CA MET A 136 -9.99 3.02 -12.24
C MET A 136 -10.86 2.08 -11.39
N LEU A 137 -10.28 1.41 -10.41
CA LEU A 137 -11.02 0.56 -9.48
C LEU A 137 -11.90 1.37 -8.54
N ALA A 138 -11.41 2.47 -7.99
CA ALA A 138 -12.16 3.33 -7.07
C ALA A 138 -13.40 3.93 -7.75
N THR A 139 -13.30 4.39 -9.00
CA THR A 139 -14.45 4.90 -9.75
C THR A 139 -15.52 3.85 -9.98
N ARG A 140 -15.12 2.60 -10.29
CA ARG A 140 -16.07 1.49 -10.43
C ARG A 140 -16.76 1.12 -9.13
N LEU A 141 -16.03 1.15 -8.00
CA LEU A 141 -16.58 0.82 -6.68
C LEU A 141 -17.52 1.91 -6.13
N VAL A 142 -17.29 3.17 -6.50
CA VAL A 142 -18.16 4.28 -6.09
C VAL A 142 -19.44 4.35 -6.92
N HIS A 143 -19.41 3.95 -8.21
CA HIS A 143 -20.59 3.96 -9.08
C HIS A 143 -21.60 2.84 -8.79
N VAL A 144 -21.29 1.85 -7.97
CA VAL A 144 -22.19 0.73 -7.63
C VAL A 144 -23.13 1.01 -6.47
N SER A 145 -23.07 2.18 -5.84
CA SER A 145 -24.08 2.59 -4.85
C SER A 145 -24.96 3.69 -5.43
N PRO A 146 -26.18 3.38 -5.92
CA PRO A 146 -27.18 4.42 -6.13
C PRO A 146 -27.46 5.04 -4.75
N SER A 147 -27.26 6.36 -4.63
CA SER A 147 -27.79 7.15 -3.55
C SER A 147 -29.30 6.93 -3.52
N GLU A 148 -29.82 6.37 -2.44
CA GLU A 148 -31.21 6.59 -2.06
C GLU A 148 -31.36 8.11 -1.92
N GLU A 149 -31.99 8.73 -2.89
CA GLU A 149 -32.49 10.12 -2.76
C GLU A 149 -33.36 10.16 -1.52
N PRO A 150 -33.14 11.11 -0.58
CA PRO A 150 -34.10 11.36 0.48
C PRO A 150 -35.36 11.81 -0.23
N GLY A 151 -36.42 11.02 -0.08
CA GLY A 151 -37.72 11.33 -0.61
C GLY A 151 -38.09 12.77 -0.21
N THR A 152 -38.32 13.58 -1.22
CA THR A 152 -39.03 14.84 -1.08
C THR A 152 -40.42 14.52 -0.53
N GLU A 153 -40.54 14.58 0.79
CA GLU A 153 -41.88 14.70 1.40
C GLU A 153 -42.48 16.01 0.92
N HIS A 154 -43.39 15.87 -0.02
CA HIS A 154 -44.32 16.90 -0.37
C HIS A 154 -45.12 17.25 0.90
N GLU A 155 -44.81 18.38 1.54
CA GLU A 155 -45.76 19.09 2.36
C GLU A 155 -46.84 19.66 1.44
N GLU A 156 -47.90 18.87 1.27
CA GLU A 156 -49.13 19.32 0.71
C GLU A 156 -50.12 19.59 1.85
N GLY A 157 -50.40 20.87 2.09
CA GLY A 157 -51.74 21.31 2.45
C GLY A 157 -52.12 21.36 3.93
N ARG A 158 -52.17 22.52 4.48
CA ARG A 158 -53.31 23.25 5.06
C ARG A 158 -52.88 24.20 6.14
#